data_73af0e71f96a9e23110e2f362c6effb4
#
_entry.id   73af0e71f96a9e23110e2f362c6effb4
#
_cell.length_a   1.000
_cell.length_b   1.000
_cell.length_c   1.000
_cell.angle_alpha   90.00
_cell.angle_beta   90.00
_cell.angle_gamma   90.00
#
_symmetry.space_group_name_H-M   'P 1'
#
loop_
_entity.id
_entity.type
_entity.pdbx_description
1 polymer ?
#
loop_
_entity_poly.entity_id
_entity_poly.type
_entity_poly.pdbx_seq_one_letter_code
_entity_poly.pdbx_strand_id
1 'polypeptide(L)'
;MLKKERLVRITQMVNQKGIISINEIMEQLEISDMTARRDLDELEKSGKLLRVHGGAQSLSFSIDHERSHLEKSSVQIKEKTRIAHKAASLVQEGETIFLGPGTTIQLLAEQLCGRNIRVVTNSLAVFNILSGHTPTDVMLTGGEYRSNTNTFVGPITNMVLSKLRYTKAFIGCNGIFNSGITTYSLEEGESQGIPLDNAKNRYLLVDSTKFNRSDFYIFYDLFNFDAVITDNEIDPDVLKHYKEYTTIVTV
;
A
#
# COMPACT_ATOMS: atom_id res chain seq x y z
N MET A 1 -34.62 -3.14 9.63
CA MET A 1 -33.50 -2.24 9.24
C MET A 1 -33.99 -1.23 8.21
N LEU A 2 -33.66 0.06 8.40
CA LEU A 2 -34.02 1.13 7.46
C LEU A 2 -33.21 0.99 6.15
N LYS A 3 -33.82 1.40 5.02
CA LYS A 3 -33.16 1.32 3.70
C LYS A 3 -31.79 2.02 3.69
N LYS A 4 -31.68 3.23 4.23
CA LYS A 4 -30.43 4.00 4.26
C LYS A 4 -29.33 3.28 5.06
N GLU A 5 -29.68 2.70 6.18
CA GLU A 5 -28.76 1.90 7.00
C GLU A 5 -28.29 0.64 6.25
N ARG A 6 -29.22 -0.01 5.55
CA ARG A 6 -28.91 -1.21 4.75
C ARG A 6 -27.93 -0.91 3.61
N LEU A 7 -28.13 0.20 2.88
CA LEU A 7 -27.22 0.63 1.83
C LEU A 7 -25.82 0.91 2.36
N VAL A 8 -25.70 1.54 3.54
CA VAL A 8 -24.40 1.75 4.22
C VAL A 8 -23.75 0.42 4.57
N ARG A 9 -24.49 -0.51 5.19
CA ARG A 9 -23.97 -1.84 5.52
C ARG A 9 -23.53 -2.63 4.30
N ILE A 10 -24.32 -2.64 3.21
CA ILE A 10 -23.91 -3.30 1.96
C ILE A 10 -22.61 -2.71 1.44
N THR A 11 -22.47 -1.37 1.42
CA THR A 11 -21.23 -0.71 0.97
C THR A 11 -20.03 -1.11 1.85
N GLN A 12 -20.21 -1.17 3.16
CA GLN A 12 -19.17 -1.62 4.09
C GLN A 12 -18.77 -3.08 3.82
N MET A 13 -19.75 -3.98 3.69
CA MET A 13 -19.51 -5.41 3.38
C MET A 13 -18.76 -5.60 2.06
N VAL A 14 -19.17 -4.87 1.02
CA VAL A 14 -18.51 -4.91 -0.29
C VAL A 14 -17.07 -4.39 -0.18
N ASN A 15 -16.85 -3.29 0.52
CA ASN A 15 -15.52 -2.70 0.70
C ASN A 15 -14.60 -3.57 1.57
N GLN A 16 -15.15 -4.26 2.57
CA GLN A 16 -14.37 -5.17 3.42
C GLN A 16 -13.96 -6.46 2.71
N LYS A 17 -14.85 -7.03 1.88
CA LYS A 17 -14.60 -8.30 1.20
C LYS A 17 -14.00 -8.16 -0.21
N GLY A 18 -14.04 -6.94 -0.76
CA GLY A 18 -13.65 -6.68 -2.15
C GLY A 18 -14.70 -7.13 -3.16
N ILE A 19 -15.13 -8.40 -3.10
CA ILE A 19 -16.25 -8.98 -3.86
C ILE A 19 -17.18 -9.68 -2.87
N ILE A 20 -18.49 -9.53 -3.06
CA ILE A 20 -19.51 -10.19 -2.25
C ILE A 20 -20.64 -10.73 -3.14
N SER A 21 -21.11 -11.92 -2.86
CA SER A 21 -22.24 -12.51 -3.56
C SER A 21 -23.59 -11.98 -3.02
N ILE A 22 -24.62 -12.02 -3.88
CA ILE A 22 -26.00 -11.70 -3.45
C ILE A 22 -26.44 -12.60 -2.30
N ASN A 23 -26.06 -13.89 -2.33
CA ASN A 23 -26.43 -14.84 -1.29
C ASN A 23 -25.85 -14.45 0.08
N GLU A 24 -24.60 -14.02 0.14
CA GLU A 24 -23.97 -13.54 1.38
C GLU A 24 -24.65 -12.26 1.91
N ILE A 25 -25.04 -11.33 1.01
CA ILE A 25 -25.78 -10.12 1.40
C ILE A 25 -27.16 -10.50 1.98
N MET A 26 -27.85 -11.43 1.33
CA MET A 26 -29.16 -11.91 1.80
C MET A 26 -29.07 -12.56 3.18
N GLU A 27 -28.06 -13.39 3.39
CA GLU A 27 -27.84 -14.11 4.66
C GLU A 27 -27.47 -13.16 5.79
N GLN A 28 -26.53 -12.24 5.57
CA GLN A 28 -26.05 -11.34 6.62
C GLN A 28 -27.03 -10.23 6.99
N LEU A 29 -27.87 -9.81 6.04
CA LEU A 29 -28.84 -8.72 6.27
C LEU A 29 -30.28 -9.21 6.41
N GLU A 30 -30.52 -10.51 6.29
CA GLU A 30 -31.84 -11.15 6.36
C GLU A 30 -32.86 -10.51 5.40
N ILE A 31 -32.44 -10.31 4.14
CA ILE A 31 -33.26 -9.68 3.08
C ILE A 31 -33.49 -10.61 1.90
N SER A 32 -34.53 -10.34 1.11
CA SER A 32 -34.83 -11.10 -0.09
C SER A 32 -33.85 -10.77 -1.25
N ASP A 33 -33.71 -11.70 -2.19
CA ASP A 33 -32.92 -11.53 -3.42
C ASP A 33 -33.32 -10.26 -4.19
N MET A 34 -34.63 -10.00 -4.34
CA MET A 34 -35.14 -8.81 -5.00
C MET A 34 -34.70 -7.52 -4.29
N THR A 35 -34.67 -7.51 -2.94
CA THR A 35 -34.23 -6.36 -2.15
C THR A 35 -32.74 -6.14 -2.31
N ALA A 36 -31.94 -7.22 -2.23
CA ALA A 36 -30.49 -7.15 -2.41
C ALA A 36 -30.11 -6.61 -3.80
N ARG A 37 -30.74 -7.13 -4.86
CA ARG A 37 -30.51 -6.64 -6.24
C ARG A 37 -30.83 -5.18 -6.41
N ARG A 38 -31.98 -4.74 -5.91
CA ARG A 38 -32.41 -3.35 -6.00
C ARG A 38 -31.48 -2.40 -5.25
N ASP A 39 -31.02 -2.80 -4.08
CA ASP A 39 -30.08 -2.01 -3.28
C ASP A 39 -28.70 -1.94 -3.97
N LEU A 40 -28.23 -3.02 -4.54
CA LEU A 40 -26.99 -3.05 -5.31
C LEU A 40 -27.08 -2.18 -6.57
N ASP A 41 -28.21 -2.20 -7.29
CA ASP A 41 -28.43 -1.35 -8.47
C ASP A 41 -28.42 0.15 -8.11
N GLU A 42 -28.96 0.51 -6.93
CA GLU A 42 -28.94 1.88 -6.43
C GLU A 42 -27.53 2.33 -6.03
N LEU A 43 -26.78 1.44 -5.40
CA LEU A 43 -25.37 1.70 -5.02
C LEU A 43 -24.46 1.82 -6.25
N GLU A 44 -24.67 1.02 -7.28
CA GLU A 44 -23.96 1.15 -8.55
C GLU A 44 -24.27 2.47 -9.25
N LYS A 45 -25.56 2.84 -9.36
CA LYS A 45 -25.98 4.14 -9.92
C LYS A 45 -25.43 5.34 -9.18
N SER A 46 -25.20 5.19 -7.86
CA SER A 46 -24.58 6.23 -7.04
C SER A 46 -23.04 6.18 -7.02
N GLY A 47 -22.42 5.29 -7.82
CA GLY A 47 -20.98 5.16 -7.94
C GLY A 47 -20.29 4.66 -6.67
N LYS A 48 -20.95 3.81 -5.86
CA LYS A 48 -20.38 3.29 -4.61
C LYS A 48 -19.83 1.87 -4.72
N LEU A 49 -20.20 1.15 -5.75
CA LEU A 49 -19.73 -0.20 -6.05
C LEU A 49 -19.93 -0.50 -7.55
N LEU A 50 -19.39 -1.63 -8.02
CA LEU A 50 -19.66 -2.20 -9.35
C LEU A 50 -20.49 -3.47 -9.22
N ARG A 51 -21.46 -3.66 -10.11
CA ARG A 51 -22.19 -4.92 -10.24
C ARG A 51 -21.32 -5.94 -10.97
N VAL A 52 -21.27 -7.15 -10.42
CA VAL A 52 -20.67 -8.33 -11.07
C VAL A 52 -21.69 -9.44 -11.16
N HIS A 53 -21.41 -10.49 -11.97
CA HIS A 53 -22.33 -11.60 -12.10
C HIS A 53 -22.55 -12.29 -10.74
N GLY A 54 -23.80 -12.25 -10.25
CA GLY A 54 -24.17 -12.84 -8.96
C GLY A 54 -23.79 -12.05 -7.71
N GLY A 55 -23.32 -10.79 -7.82
CA GLY A 55 -22.88 -10.03 -6.66
C GLY A 55 -22.52 -8.58 -6.94
N ALA A 56 -21.65 -8.05 -6.11
CA ALA A 56 -21.06 -6.73 -6.23
C ALA A 56 -19.57 -6.75 -5.91
N GLN A 57 -18.85 -5.81 -6.52
CA GLN A 57 -17.43 -5.58 -6.33
C GLN A 57 -17.19 -4.17 -5.82
N SER A 58 -16.27 -4.01 -4.89
CA SER A 58 -15.81 -2.70 -4.44
C SER A 58 -15.15 -1.94 -5.60
N LEU A 59 -15.39 -0.63 -5.67
CA LEU A 59 -14.66 0.23 -6.61
C LEU A 59 -13.15 0.22 -6.36
N SER A 60 -12.74 -0.12 -5.15
CA SER A 60 -11.35 -0.25 -4.77
C SER A 60 -10.75 -1.63 -5.08
N PHE A 61 -11.58 -2.61 -5.49
CA PHE A 61 -11.15 -3.94 -5.91
C PHE A 61 -10.97 -3.96 -7.44
N SER A 62 -9.90 -3.35 -7.91
CA SER A 62 -9.57 -3.29 -9.33
C SER A 62 -8.27 -4.07 -9.58
N ILE A 63 -8.40 -5.25 -10.14
CA ILE A 63 -7.28 -6.05 -10.68
C ILE A 63 -6.95 -5.63 -12.12
N ASP A 64 -7.75 -4.73 -12.71
CA ASP A 64 -7.81 -4.56 -14.17
C ASP A 64 -6.69 -3.71 -14.78
N HIS A 65 -5.99 -2.88 -14.01
CA HIS A 65 -4.92 -2.06 -14.57
C HIS A 65 -3.89 -1.61 -13.51
N GLU A 66 -2.64 -1.96 -13.72
CA GLU A 66 -1.54 -1.43 -12.94
C GLU A 66 -1.35 0.07 -13.19
N ARG A 67 -1.66 0.90 -12.20
CA ARG A 67 -1.36 2.33 -12.31
C ARG A 67 0.14 2.57 -12.38
N SER A 68 0.54 3.31 -13.39
CA SER A 68 1.94 3.70 -13.56
C SER A 68 2.43 4.58 -12.41
N HIS A 69 3.74 4.65 -12.27
CA HIS A 69 4.38 5.55 -11.32
C HIS A 69 3.94 7.01 -11.52
N LEU A 70 3.83 7.46 -12.77
CA LEU A 70 3.43 8.83 -13.13
C LEU A 70 1.99 9.14 -12.68
N GLU A 71 1.05 8.21 -12.89
CA GLU A 71 -0.33 8.37 -12.43
C GLU A 71 -0.45 8.45 -10.90
N LYS A 72 0.41 7.71 -10.17
CA LYS A 72 0.44 7.74 -8.71
C LYS A 72 1.11 9.00 -8.16
N SER A 73 2.02 9.63 -8.89
CA SER A 73 2.82 10.76 -8.42
C SER A 73 2.01 12.03 -8.17
N SER A 74 0.92 12.23 -8.91
CA SER A 74 0.05 13.42 -8.82
C SER A 74 -1.08 13.29 -7.79
N VAL A 75 -1.25 12.10 -7.18
CA VAL A 75 -2.37 11.81 -6.26
C VAL A 75 -1.90 11.90 -4.81
N GLN A 76 -2.69 12.56 -3.93
CA GLN A 76 -2.45 12.68 -2.48
C GLN A 76 -1.03 13.20 -2.13
N ILE A 77 -0.56 14.21 -2.85
CA ILE A 77 0.81 14.74 -2.68
C ILE A 77 1.03 15.30 -1.28
N LYS A 78 0.06 16.06 -0.73
CA LYS A 78 0.15 16.68 0.59
C LYS A 78 0.25 15.63 1.69
N GLU A 79 -0.60 14.61 1.61
CA GLU A 79 -0.67 13.48 2.52
C GLU A 79 0.65 12.70 2.50
N LYS A 80 1.10 12.33 1.31
CA LYS A 80 2.38 11.62 1.11
C LYS A 80 3.59 12.45 1.62
N THR A 81 3.56 13.77 1.45
CA THR A 81 4.64 14.65 1.97
C THR A 81 4.68 14.63 3.49
N ARG A 82 3.53 14.70 4.18
CA ARG A 82 3.46 14.59 5.64
C ARG A 82 3.96 13.23 6.13
N ILE A 83 3.53 12.15 5.47
CA ILE A 83 3.98 10.78 5.75
C ILE A 83 5.51 10.66 5.59
N ALA A 84 6.05 11.16 4.48
CA ALA A 84 7.48 11.14 4.19
C ALA A 84 8.28 11.93 5.23
N HIS A 85 7.82 13.11 5.63
CA HIS A 85 8.46 13.91 6.66
C HIS A 85 8.51 13.19 8.02
N LYS A 86 7.40 12.54 8.41
CA LYS A 86 7.36 11.71 9.62
C LYS A 86 8.33 10.53 9.53
N ALA A 87 8.36 9.83 8.40
CA ALA A 87 9.26 8.70 8.19
C ALA A 87 10.73 9.13 8.24
N ALA A 88 11.09 10.29 7.66
CA ALA A 88 12.44 10.84 7.72
C ALA A 88 12.92 11.11 9.15
N SER A 89 12.02 11.51 10.07
CA SER A 89 12.35 11.72 11.48
C SER A 89 12.72 10.43 12.23
N LEU A 90 12.40 9.25 11.69
CA LEU A 90 12.76 7.96 12.27
C LEU A 90 14.16 7.50 11.86
N VAL A 91 14.74 8.07 10.82
CA VAL A 91 16.08 7.69 10.34
C VAL A 91 17.15 8.40 11.17
N GLN A 92 18.18 7.67 11.57
CA GLN A 92 19.32 8.18 12.35
C GLN A 92 20.59 8.22 11.50
N GLU A 93 21.53 9.09 11.86
CA GLU A 93 22.83 9.15 11.21
C GLU A 93 23.60 7.83 11.38
N GLY A 94 24.32 7.42 10.34
CA GLY A 94 25.10 6.18 10.31
C GLY A 94 24.28 4.91 10.01
N GLU A 95 22.97 5.01 9.83
CA GLU A 95 22.13 3.84 9.52
C GLU A 95 22.29 3.35 8.08
N THR A 96 22.10 2.04 7.90
CA THR A 96 21.88 1.42 6.59
C THR A 96 20.40 1.07 6.47
N ILE A 97 19.72 1.71 5.53
CA ILE A 97 18.28 1.56 5.33
C ILE A 97 17.95 1.05 3.93
N PHE A 98 16.81 0.36 3.81
CA PHE A 98 16.21 0.03 2.52
C PHE A 98 15.07 1.00 2.22
N LEU A 99 15.09 1.56 1.01
CA LEU A 99 13.98 2.34 0.45
C LEU A 99 13.42 1.59 -0.76
N GLY A 100 12.18 1.10 -0.64
CA GLY A 100 11.47 0.44 -1.72
C GLY A 100 11.02 1.40 -2.83
N PRO A 101 10.31 0.89 -3.85
CA PRO A 101 9.68 1.74 -4.85
C PRO A 101 8.43 2.43 -4.31
N GLY A 102 7.99 3.49 -4.99
CA GLY A 102 6.74 4.17 -4.72
C GLY A 102 6.88 5.67 -4.52
N THR A 103 5.80 6.39 -4.84
CA THR A 103 5.81 7.86 -4.84
C THR A 103 5.96 8.48 -3.46
N THR A 104 5.44 7.83 -2.40
CA THR A 104 5.65 8.26 -1.00
C THR A 104 7.11 8.05 -0.59
N ILE A 105 7.73 6.95 -1.04
CA ILE A 105 9.15 6.67 -0.76
C ILE A 105 10.08 7.64 -1.48
N GLN A 106 9.70 8.13 -2.66
CA GLN A 106 10.47 9.20 -3.34
C GLN A 106 10.48 10.49 -2.52
N LEU A 107 9.32 10.90 -2.00
CA LEU A 107 9.24 12.07 -1.12
C LEU A 107 10.07 11.86 0.18
N LEU A 108 10.13 10.63 0.68
CA LEU A 108 11.04 10.31 1.79
C LEU A 108 12.52 10.45 1.35
N ALA A 109 12.89 9.96 0.18
CA ALA A 109 14.25 10.10 -0.34
C ALA A 109 14.69 11.56 -0.46
N GLU A 110 13.80 12.45 -0.93
CA GLU A 110 14.06 13.91 -0.97
C GLU A 110 14.40 14.48 0.41
N GLN A 111 13.72 14.03 1.48
CA GLN A 111 13.98 14.46 2.86
C GLN A 111 15.28 13.90 3.45
N LEU A 112 15.86 12.90 2.80
CA LEU A 112 17.09 12.21 3.26
C LEU A 112 18.34 12.65 2.50
N CYS A 113 18.22 13.51 1.48
CA CYS A 113 19.36 14.05 0.74
C CYS A 113 20.38 14.72 1.67
N GLY A 114 21.65 14.39 1.51
CA GLY A 114 22.76 15.01 2.28
C GLY A 114 22.88 14.51 3.73
N ARG A 115 22.10 13.50 4.15
CA ARG A 115 22.28 12.86 5.45
C ARG A 115 23.39 11.81 5.40
N ASN A 116 24.11 11.64 6.49
CA ASN A 116 25.17 10.64 6.60
C ASN A 116 24.56 9.24 6.88
N ILE A 117 23.99 8.63 5.85
CA ILE A 117 23.36 7.31 5.87
C ILE A 117 23.73 6.52 4.64
N ARG A 118 23.58 5.19 4.72
CA ARG A 118 23.61 4.31 3.54
C ARG A 118 22.20 3.90 3.15
N VAL A 119 21.84 4.10 1.89
CA VAL A 119 20.56 3.70 1.33
C VAL A 119 20.77 2.60 0.29
N VAL A 120 20.04 1.51 0.44
CA VAL A 120 19.90 0.47 -0.59
C VAL A 120 18.52 0.60 -1.19
N THR A 121 18.41 0.55 -2.50
CA THR A 121 17.13 0.65 -3.21
C THR A 121 17.13 -0.19 -4.48
N ASN A 122 15.97 -0.68 -4.88
CA ASN A 122 15.69 -1.23 -6.20
C ASN A 122 14.88 -0.25 -7.08
N SER A 123 14.66 0.98 -6.62
CA SER A 123 13.95 2.03 -7.35
C SER A 123 14.93 2.96 -8.05
N LEU A 124 14.84 3.05 -9.39
CA LEU A 124 15.63 4.00 -10.17
C LEU A 124 15.34 5.45 -9.77
N ALA A 125 14.08 5.75 -9.45
CA ALA A 125 13.66 7.09 -9.07
C ALA A 125 14.28 7.51 -7.71
N VAL A 126 14.28 6.63 -6.71
CA VAL A 126 14.94 6.87 -5.41
C VAL A 126 16.45 7.05 -5.60
N PHE A 127 17.07 6.21 -6.41
CA PHE A 127 18.50 6.32 -6.72
C PHE A 127 18.83 7.69 -7.36
N ASN A 128 18.06 8.12 -8.35
CA ASN A 128 18.29 9.41 -9.03
C ASN A 128 18.14 10.60 -8.07
N ILE A 129 17.22 10.53 -7.11
CA ILE A 129 17.03 11.59 -6.10
C ILE A 129 18.25 11.67 -5.18
N LEU A 130 18.76 10.54 -4.69
CA LEU A 130 19.83 10.52 -3.69
C LEU A 130 21.24 10.62 -4.30
N SER A 131 21.40 10.21 -5.56
CA SER A 131 22.70 10.21 -6.23
C SER A 131 23.26 11.63 -6.37
N GLY A 132 24.50 11.82 -5.93
CA GLY A 132 25.16 13.15 -5.95
C GLY A 132 24.95 14.00 -4.70
N HIS A 133 24.16 13.56 -3.72
CA HIS A 133 23.96 14.24 -2.45
C HIS A 133 24.85 13.68 -1.34
N THR A 134 26.12 14.06 -1.34
CA THR A 134 27.05 13.66 -0.27
C THR A 134 26.66 14.31 1.07
N PRO A 135 26.82 13.61 2.22
CA PRO A 135 27.47 12.31 2.41
C PRO A 135 26.54 11.08 2.31
N THR A 136 25.38 11.18 1.67
CA THR A 136 24.49 10.03 1.49
C THR A 136 25.13 9.02 0.53
N ASP A 137 25.35 7.77 1.01
CA ASP A 137 25.83 6.65 0.21
C ASP A 137 24.60 5.89 -0.33
N VAL A 138 24.46 5.77 -1.65
CA VAL A 138 23.31 5.10 -2.26
C VAL A 138 23.75 3.95 -3.17
N MET A 139 23.13 2.78 -2.96
CA MET A 139 23.31 1.57 -3.75
C MET A 139 22.04 1.20 -4.48
N LEU A 140 22.09 1.14 -5.81
CA LEU A 140 21.05 0.58 -6.65
C LEU A 140 21.35 -0.90 -6.91
N THR A 141 20.37 -1.79 -6.68
CA THR A 141 20.57 -3.24 -6.78
C THR A 141 20.76 -3.74 -8.23
N GLY A 142 20.22 -3.01 -9.21
CA GLY A 142 20.12 -3.49 -10.59
C GLY A 142 19.15 -4.66 -10.74
N GLY A 143 19.15 -5.32 -11.91
CA GLY A 143 18.27 -6.42 -12.27
C GLY A 143 17.44 -6.12 -13.53
N GLU A 144 16.27 -6.73 -13.65
CA GLU A 144 15.32 -6.47 -14.74
C GLU A 144 14.53 -5.19 -14.48
N TYR A 145 14.54 -4.28 -15.44
CA TYR A 145 13.88 -2.98 -15.27
C TYR A 145 12.42 -3.00 -15.72
N ARG A 146 11.53 -2.68 -14.80
CA ARG A 146 10.10 -2.43 -15.04
C ARG A 146 9.85 -0.93 -15.23
N SER A 147 9.60 -0.52 -16.46
CA SER A 147 9.37 0.89 -16.80
C SER A 147 8.11 1.49 -16.17
N ASN A 148 7.04 0.69 -15.98
CA ASN A 148 5.78 1.15 -15.42
C ASN A 148 5.91 1.69 -13.99
N THR A 149 6.80 1.10 -13.21
CA THR A 149 7.02 1.44 -11.79
C THR A 149 8.41 2.03 -11.51
N ASN A 150 9.28 2.15 -12.52
CA ASN A 150 10.68 2.59 -12.38
C ASN A 150 11.48 1.74 -11.39
N THR A 151 11.30 0.40 -11.43
CA THR A 151 11.83 -0.53 -10.43
C THR A 151 12.65 -1.64 -11.07
N PHE A 152 13.70 -2.05 -10.40
CA PHE A 152 14.43 -3.26 -10.73
C PHE A 152 13.87 -4.45 -9.95
N VAL A 153 13.69 -5.58 -10.62
CA VAL A 153 13.11 -6.83 -10.09
C VAL A 153 13.86 -8.06 -10.60
N GLY A 154 13.40 -9.22 -10.16
CA GLY A 154 13.87 -10.51 -10.67
C GLY A 154 15.05 -11.10 -9.91
N PRO A 155 15.59 -12.24 -10.39
CA PRO A 155 16.55 -13.05 -9.64
C PRO A 155 17.83 -12.31 -9.23
N ILE A 156 18.35 -11.41 -10.08
CA ILE A 156 19.57 -10.63 -9.78
C ILE A 156 19.29 -9.65 -8.63
N THR A 157 18.19 -8.91 -8.69
CA THR A 157 17.74 -8.01 -7.61
C THR A 157 17.58 -8.78 -6.30
N ASN A 158 16.86 -9.91 -6.33
CA ASN A 158 16.57 -10.74 -5.18
C ASN A 158 17.85 -11.34 -4.57
N MET A 159 18.79 -11.79 -5.40
CA MET A 159 20.08 -12.29 -4.96
C MET A 159 20.87 -11.22 -4.19
N VAL A 160 20.92 -10.00 -4.68
CA VAL A 160 21.61 -8.89 -4.00
C VAL A 160 20.91 -8.56 -2.68
N LEU A 161 19.59 -8.34 -2.71
CA LEU A 161 18.80 -7.98 -1.53
C LEU A 161 18.90 -9.02 -0.42
N SER A 162 18.95 -10.32 -0.75
CA SER A 162 19.00 -11.42 0.24
C SER A 162 20.31 -11.45 1.05
N LYS A 163 21.39 -10.85 0.56
CA LYS A 163 22.70 -10.82 1.23
C LYS A 163 22.93 -9.60 2.12
N LEU A 164 22.03 -8.63 2.08
CA LEU A 164 22.16 -7.37 2.82
C LEU A 164 21.32 -7.39 4.11
N ARG A 165 21.69 -6.56 5.07
CA ARG A 165 20.96 -6.35 6.32
C ARG A 165 20.73 -4.86 6.51
N TYR A 166 19.57 -4.52 7.06
CA TYR A 166 19.12 -3.14 7.20
C TYR A 166 18.73 -2.85 8.65
N THR A 167 19.02 -1.63 9.10
CA THR A 167 18.46 -1.14 10.36
C THR A 167 16.96 -0.89 10.21
N LYS A 168 16.57 -0.32 9.06
CA LYS A 168 15.17 -0.03 8.74
C LYS A 168 14.87 -0.31 7.28
N ALA A 169 13.66 -0.79 7.01
CA ALA A 169 13.10 -0.86 5.67
C ALA A 169 11.83 -0.01 5.61
N PHE A 170 11.75 0.82 4.56
CA PHE A 170 10.58 1.64 4.28
C PHE A 170 10.04 1.24 2.91
N ILE A 171 8.78 0.84 2.88
CA ILE A 171 8.09 0.47 1.63
C ILE A 171 6.72 1.16 1.53
N GLY A 172 6.21 1.21 0.31
CA GLY A 172 4.81 1.49 0.02
C GLY A 172 4.08 0.23 -0.44
N CYS A 173 2.77 0.35 -0.68
CA CYS A 173 1.99 -0.70 -1.31
C CYS A 173 0.88 -0.12 -2.19
N ASN A 174 0.22 -0.98 -2.96
CA ASN A 174 -0.95 -0.59 -3.73
C ASN A 174 -2.24 -0.65 -2.91
N GLY A 175 -2.30 -1.55 -1.93
CA GLY A 175 -3.44 -1.69 -1.05
C GLY A 175 -3.14 -2.53 0.19
N ILE A 176 -3.98 -2.34 1.20
CA ILE A 176 -4.03 -3.12 2.45
C ILE A 176 -5.44 -3.68 2.55
N PHE A 177 -5.56 -5.00 2.60
CA PHE A 177 -6.84 -5.67 2.76
C PHE A 177 -6.73 -6.77 3.81
N ASN A 178 -7.55 -6.68 4.85
CA ASN A 178 -7.36 -7.44 6.08
C ASN A 178 -5.93 -7.28 6.60
N SER A 179 -5.19 -8.37 6.84
CA SER A 179 -3.78 -8.31 7.21
C SER A 179 -2.82 -8.25 6.00
N GLY A 180 -3.32 -8.46 4.78
CA GLY A 180 -2.49 -8.59 3.57
C GLY A 180 -2.06 -7.25 2.98
N ILE A 181 -0.75 -7.12 2.72
CA ILE A 181 -0.15 -6.01 1.98
C ILE A 181 -0.03 -6.41 0.51
N THR A 182 -0.61 -5.61 -0.39
CA THR A 182 -0.81 -6.02 -1.78
C THR A 182 -0.10 -5.13 -2.80
N THR A 183 0.31 -5.74 -3.90
CA THR A 183 0.88 -5.10 -5.09
C THR A 183 0.35 -5.76 -6.35
N TYR A 184 0.57 -5.13 -7.51
CA TYR A 184 0.13 -5.67 -8.79
C TYR A 184 1.04 -6.79 -9.32
N SER A 185 2.33 -6.74 -9.06
CA SER A 185 3.34 -7.65 -9.62
C SER A 185 3.90 -8.60 -8.58
N LEU A 186 3.98 -9.89 -8.95
CA LEU A 186 4.64 -10.92 -8.16
C LEU A 186 6.11 -10.56 -7.92
N GLU A 187 6.83 -10.19 -8.98
CA GLU A 187 8.26 -9.90 -8.94
C GLU A 187 8.57 -8.68 -8.06
N GLU A 188 7.70 -7.66 -8.08
CA GLU A 188 7.83 -6.52 -7.17
C GLU A 188 7.57 -6.91 -5.73
N GLY A 189 6.54 -7.72 -5.49
CA GLY A 189 6.22 -8.21 -4.15
C GLY A 189 7.37 -9.02 -3.56
N GLU A 190 7.93 -9.97 -4.31
CA GLU A 190 9.11 -10.74 -3.89
C GLU A 190 10.31 -9.85 -3.57
N SER A 191 10.62 -8.90 -4.46
CA SER A 191 11.76 -7.99 -4.28
C SER A 191 11.58 -7.03 -3.11
N GLN A 192 10.34 -6.74 -2.67
CA GLN A 192 10.06 -5.93 -1.48
C GLN A 192 10.00 -6.77 -0.19
N GLY A 193 9.58 -8.04 -0.26
CA GLY A 193 9.54 -8.94 0.90
C GLY A 193 10.92 -9.24 1.47
N ILE A 194 11.91 -9.48 0.62
CA ILE A 194 13.29 -9.82 1.03
C ILE A 194 13.92 -8.76 1.95
N PRO A 195 13.94 -7.47 1.62
CA PRO A 195 14.47 -6.45 2.53
C PRO A 195 13.69 -6.32 3.84
N LEU A 196 12.38 -6.55 3.83
CA LEU A 196 11.58 -6.57 5.05
C LEU A 196 12.02 -7.69 6.00
N ASP A 197 12.26 -8.90 5.47
CA ASP A 197 12.75 -10.03 6.27
C ASP A 197 14.16 -9.78 6.83
N ASN A 198 14.96 -8.97 6.12
CA ASN A 198 16.33 -8.64 6.46
C ASN A 198 16.48 -7.35 7.30
N ALA A 199 15.39 -6.63 7.58
CA ALA A 199 15.40 -5.39 8.36
C ALA A 199 15.10 -5.64 9.84
N LYS A 200 15.76 -4.83 10.70
CA LYS A 200 15.47 -4.81 12.14
C LYS A 200 14.10 -4.17 12.41
N ASN A 201 13.79 -3.06 11.73
CA ASN A 201 12.50 -2.39 11.82
C ASN A 201 11.89 -2.20 10.43
N ARG A 202 10.56 -2.36 10.33
CA ARG A 202 9.78 -2.35 9.10
C ARG A 202 8.72 -1.29 9.17
N TYR A 203 8.70 -0.40 8.18
CA TYR A 203 7.75 0.70 8.11
C TYR A 203 7.00 0.68 6.78
N LEU A 204 5.68 0.71 6.86
CA LEU A 204 4.81 0.85 5.70
C LEU A 204 4.33 2.30 5.59
N LEU A 205 4.59 2.95 4.45
CA LEU A 205 4.21 4.34 4.18
C LEU A 205 3.09 4.38 3.16
N VAL A 206 1.89 4.71 3.60
CA VAL A 206 0.68 4.70 2.77
C VAL A 206 -0.24 5.85 3.09
N ASP A 207 -0.88 6.43 2.10
CA ASP A 207 -2.00 7.35 2.31
C ASP A 207 -3.28 6.58 2.69
N SER A 208 -4.24 7.27 3.31
CA SER A 208 -5.50 6.70 3.82
C SER A 208 -6.32 5.97 2.74
N THR A 209 -6.14 6.31 1.47
CA THR A 209 -6.86 5.66 0.36
C THR A 209 -6.40 4.23 0.07
N LYS A 210 -5.33 3.75 0.71
CA LYS A 210 -4.79 2.40 0.54
C LYS A 210 -5.45 1.36 1.43
N PHE A 211 -6.10 1.77 2.48
CA PHE A 211 -6.83 0.87 3.37
C PHE A 211 -8.10 0.32 2.72
N ASN A 212 -8.46 -0.90 3.06
CA ASN A 212 -9.59 -1.64 2.47
C ASN A 212 -9.49 -1.79 0.94
N ARG A 213 -8.27 -1.81 0.41
CA ARG A 213 -7.98 -2.07 -0.99
C ARG A 213 -7.15 -3.32 -1.13
N SER A 214 -7.46 -4.12 -2.15
CA SER A 214 -6.65 -5.27 -2.56
C SER A 214 -6.14 -5.05 -3.97
N ASP A 215 -4.95 -5.57 -4.24
CA ASP A 215 -4.38 -5.70 -5.57
C ASP A 215 -4.09 -7.18 -5.85
N PHE A 216 -3.53 -7.50 -7.00
CA PHE A 216 -3.38 -8.86 -7.53
C PHE A 216 -2.63 -9.81 -6.60
N TYR A 217 -1.55 -9.36 -5.96
CA TYR A 217 -0.64 -10.21 -5.19
C TYR A 217 -0.44 -9.74 -3.75
N ILE A 218 -0.72 -10.61 -2.78
CA ILE A 218 -0.38 -10.39 -1.38
C ILE A 218 1.08 -10.81 -1.20
N PHE A 219 1.95 -9.86 -0.84
CA PHE A 219 3.38 -10.15 -0.72
C PHE A 219 3.92 -10.10 0.70
N TYR A 220 3.17 -9.53 1.64
CA TYR A 220 3.58 -9.45 3.03
C TYR A 220 2.37 -9.35 3.97
N ASP A 221 2.61 -9.49 5.28
CA ASP A 221 1.58 -9.43 6.30
C ASP A 221 1.77 -8.21 7.21
N LEU A 222 0.68 -7.50 7.50
CA LEU A 222 0.66 -6.28 8.29
C LEU A 222 1.17 -6.48 9.72
N PHE A 223 0.97 -7.67 10.30
CA PHE A 223 1.46 -8.03 11.64
C PHE A 223 3.00 -7.95 11.76
N ASN A 224 3.71 -8.06 10.67
CA ASN A 224 5.17 -8.04 10.65
C ASN A 224 5.76 -6.63 10.57
N PHE A 225 4.94 -5.58 10.52
CA PHE A 225 5.43 -4.20 10.53
C PHE A 225 5.48 -3.63 11.94
N ASP A 226 6.54 -2.87 12.25
CA ASP A 226 6.65 -2.12 13.50
C ASP A 226 5.68 -0.95 13.54
N ALA A 227 5.43 -0.31 12.39
CA ALA A 227 4.40 0.70 12.24
C ALA A 227 3.99 0.94 10.78
N VAL A 228 2.73 1.35 10.62
CA VAL A 228 2.22 2.00 9.41
C VAL A 228 2.15 3.50 9.66
N ILE A 229 2.67 4.30 8.75
CA ILE A 229 2.57 5.76 8.79
C ILE A 229 1.58 6.19 7.71
N THR A 230 0.51 6.87 8.12
CA THR A 230 -0.58 7.31 7.23
C THR A 230 -1.02 8.73 7.58
N ASP A 231 -1.83 9.34 6.71
CA ASP A 231 -2.41 10.66 6.95
C ASP A 231 -3.62 10.61 7.90
N ASN A 232 -4.05 11.82 8.36
CA ASN A 232 -5.17 11.98 9.29
C ASN A 232 -6.57 11.82 8.65
N GLU A 233 -6.64 11.60 7.34
CA GLU A 233 -7.91 11.48 6.62
C GLU A 233 -8.46 10.05 6.63
N ILE A 234 -7.75 9.12 7.29
CA ILE A 234 -8.23 7.76 7.51
C ILE A 234 -9.51 7.77 8.35
N ASP A 235 -10.53 7.04 7.88
CA ASP A 235 -11.79 6.86 8.61
C ASP A 235 -11.55 6.27 10.01
N PRO A 236 -12.18 6.81 11.08
CA PRO A 236 -11.95 6.35 12.45
C PRO A 236 -12.25 4.86 12.69
N ASP A 237 -13.26 4.29 12.03
CA ASP A 237 -13.60 2.86 12.16
C ASP A 237 -12.55 1.99 11.43
N VAL A 238 -12.08 2.44 10.28
CA VAL A 238 -10.97 1.82 9.54
C VAL A 238 -9.70 1.86 10.38
N LEU A 239 -9.36 3.02 10.95
CA LEU A 239 -8.20 3.17 11.82
C LEU A 239 -8.26 2.23 13.04
N LYS A 240 -9.43 2.15 13.68
CA LYS A 240 -9.64 1.25 14.83
C LYS A 240 -9.43 -0.21 14.44
N HIS A 241 -9.97 -0.64 13.30
CA HIS A 241 -9.81 -2.01 12.80
C HIS A 241 -8.34 -2.34 12.54
N TYR A 242 -7.62 -1.49 11.83
CA TYR A 242 -6.21 -1.79 11.46
C TYR A 242 -5.22 -1.66 12.63
N LYS A 243 -5.56 -0.93 13.69
CA LYS A 243 -4.79 -0.92 14.95
C LYS A 243 -4.75 -2.27 15.67
N GLU A 244 -5.64 -3.20 15.34
CA GLU A 244 -5.61 -4.57 15.86
C GLU A 244 -4.45 -5.39 15.27
N TYR A 245 -3.92 -5.01 14.11
CA TYR A 245 -2.86 -5.71 13.39
C TYR A 245 -1.46 -5.17 13.72
N THR A 246 -1.33 -3.85 13.83
CA THR A 246 -0.03 -3.19 14.05
C THR A 246 -0.21 -1.77 14.59
N THR A 247 0.91 -1.11 14.94
CA THR A 247 0.91 0.31 15.31
C THR A 247 0.61 1.18 14.09
N ILE A 248 -0.42 2.03 14.18
CA ILE A 248 -0.75 3.02 13.13
C ILE A 248 -0.40 4.41 13.65
N VAL A 249 0.50 5.09 12.96
CA VAL A 249 0.90 6.48 13.23
C VAL A 249 0.23 7.39 12.20
N THR A 250 -0.62 8.30 12.65
CA THR A 250 -1.31 9.28 11.79
C THR A 250 -0.60 10.64 11.82
N VAL A 251 -0.53 11.34 10.67
CA VAL A 251 0.19 12.62 10.48
C VAL A 251 -0.57 13.62 9.64
#